data_0d2fa7f4466b83554a0090ab853cb0ac
#
_entry.id   0d2fa7f4466b83554a0090ab853cb0ac
#
_cell.length_a   1.000
_cell.length_b   1.000
_cell.length_c   1.000
_cell.angle_alpha   90.00
_cell.angle_beta   90.00
_cell.angle_gamma   90.00
#
_symmetry.space_group_name_H-M   'P 1'
#
loop_
_entity.id
_entity.type
_entity.pdbx_description
1 polymer ?
#
loop_
_entity_poly.entity_id
_entity_poly.type
_entity_poly.pdbx_seq_one_letter_code
_entity_poly.pdbx_strand_id
1 'polypeptide(L)'
;LHFWGDMDGSRMRSAYFDRFEGIWAHGDFAHTTPQGGFVILGRLDATLNAKGVRIGTAEIYRVVQSIPGIEDSLAVAQPHDGDSRIVLFVVTTEELDEALESRIRGELRSQASPRHVPSMIVRAPAVPRTRSGKMTELAVADIVAKRTERDTSSVANPESLEWFRQWATQAPHR
;
A
#
# COMPACT_ATOMS: atom_id res chain seq x y z
N LEU A 1 -11.36 -27.73 -2.25
CA LEU A 1 -11.22 -26.42 -2.90
C LEU A 1 -9.89 -26.39 -3.65
N HIS A 2 -9.90 -25.99 -4.93
CA HIS A 2 -8.71 -25.85 -5.76
C HIS A 2 -8.77 -24.52 -6.51
N PHE A 3 -7.60 -23.95 -6.83
CA PHE A 3 -7.56 -22.86 -7.79
C PHE A 3 -7.80 -23.40 -9.22
N TRP A 4 -8.30 -22.57 -10.09
CA TRP A 4 -8.45 -22.94 -11.49
C TRP A 4 -7.08 -23.29 -12.08
N GLY A 5 -6.97 -24.48 -12.70
CA GLY A 5 -5.71 -24.99 -13.26
C GLY A 5 -4.65 -25.43 -12.24
N ASP A 6 -5.01 -25.60 -10.97
CA ASP A 6 -4.13 -26.07 -9.89
C ASP A 6 -4.44 -27.55 -9.56
N MET A 7 -4.08 -28.43 -10.50
CA MET A 7 -4.44 -29.86 -10.46
C MET A 7 -3.85 -30.61 -9.26
N ASP A 8 -2.66 -30.20 -8.81
CA ASP A 8 -1.92 -30.80 -7.68
C ASP A 8 -2.15 -30.05 -6.35
N GLY A 9 -2.87 -28.94 -6.37
CA GLY A 9 -3.14 -28.10 -5.21
C GLY A 9 -1.92 -27.33 -4.70
N SER A 10 -0.82 -27.32 -5.45
CA SER A 10 0.44 -26.68 -5.02
C SER A 10 0.28 -25.16 -4.85
N ARG A 11 -0.41 -24.49 -5.77
CA ARG A 11 -0.66 -23.05 -5.72
C ARG A 11 -1.54 -22.66 -4.53
N MET A 12 -2.58 -23.44 -4.25
CA MET A 12 -3.46 -23.20 -3.10
C MET A 12 -2.68 -23.43 -1.79
N ARG A 13 -1.88 -24.48 -1.74
CA ARG A 13 -1.04 -24.76 -0.55
C ARG A 13 -0.05 -23.64 -0.31
N SER A 14 0.68 -23.22 -1.34
CA SER A 14 1.62 -22.11 -1.23
C SER A 14 0.94 -20.80 -0.83
N ALA A 15 -0.24 -20.53 -1.34
CA ALA A 15 -0.94 -19.29 -1.03
C ALA A 15 -1.41 -19.18 0.44
N TYR A 16 -1.78 -20.31 1.06
CA TYR A 16 -2.50 -20.28 2.35
C TYR A 16 -1.89 -21.13 3.47
N PHE A 17 -1.05 -22.11 3.18
CA PHE A 17 -0.59 -23.10 4.18
C PHE A 17 0.92 -23.21 4.33
N ASP A 18 1.73 -22.65 3.41
CA ASP A 18 3.20 -22.73 3.49
C ASP A 18 3.76 -21.94 4.68
N ARG A 19 3.04 -20.91 5.13
CA ARG A 19 3.51 -20.06 6.22
C ARG A 19 3.39 -20.71 7.59
N PHE A 20 2.31 -21.45 7.80
CA PHE A 20 2.01 -22.16 9.05
C PHE A 20 1.43 -23.52 8.70
N GLU A 21 2.10 -24.59 9.11
CA GLU A 21 1.68 -25.94 8.80
C GLU A 21 0.27 -26.22 9.35
N GLY A 22 -0.65 -26.66 8.49
CA GLY A 22 -2.03 -26.99 8.84
C GLY A 22 -2.91 -25.80 9.24
N ILE A 23 -2.42 -24.56 9.19
CA ILE A 23 -3.16 -23.37 9.54
C ILE A 23 -3.37 -22.49 8.31
N TRP A 24 -4.62 -22.11 8.05
CA TRP A 24 -4.97 -21.17 6.99
C TRP A 24 -4.43 -19.77 7.29
N ALA A 25 -3.46 -19.31 6.53
CA ALA A 25 -2.94 -17.94 6.60
C ALA A 25 -3.73 -17.05 5.61
N HIS A 26 -4.70 -16.27 6.11
CA HIS A 26 -5.50 -15.38 5.26
C HIS A 26 -4.67 -14.25 4.64
N GLY A 27 -3.59 -13.85 5.30
CA GLY A 27 -2.65 -12.85 4.81
C GLY A 27 -3.02 -11.41 5.19
N ASP A 28 -3.91 -11.23 6.15
CA ASP A 28 -4.22 -9.91 6.70
C ASP A 28 -3.36 -9.61 7.93
N PHE A 29 -3.03 -8.33 8.08
CA PHE A 29 -2.42 -7.78 9.29
C PHE A 29 -3.53 -7.22 10.17
N ALA A 30 -3.69 -7.80 11.35
CA ALA A 30 -4.77 -7.45 12.27
C ALA A 30 -4.31 -7.48 13.72
N HIS A 31 -5.03 -6.78 14.59
CA HIS A 31 -4.90 -6.94 16.03
C HIS A 31 -6.27 -7.24 16.67
N THR A 32 -6.23 -7.90 17.83
CA THR A 32 -7.42 -8.15 18.63
C THR A 32 -7.71 -6.96 19.56
N THR A 33 -8.99 -6.63 19.72
CA THR A 33 -9.42 -5.62 20.71
C THR A 33 -9.66 -6.25 22.09
N PRO A 34 -9.65 -5.48 23.18
CA PRO A 34 -9.99 -5.98 24.52
C PRO A 34 -11.38 -6.63 24.60
N GLN A 35 -12.30 -6.25 23.71
CA GLN A 35 -13.66 -6.80 23.62
C GLN A 35 -13.75 -8.08 22.76
N GLY A 36 -12.61 -8.61 22.27
CA GLY A 36 -12.56 -9.82 21.45
C GLY A 36 -12.85 -9.61 19.95
N GLY A 37 -12.95 -8.37 19.50
CA GLY A 37 -13.07 -8.03 18.08
C GLY A 37 -11.71 -8.01 17.38
N PHE A 38 -11.73 -7.83 16.05
CA PHE A 38 -10.53 -7.68 15.21
C PHE A 38 -10.55 -6.33 14.51
N VAL A 39 -9.39 -5.67 14.48
CA VAL A 39 -9.13 -4.49 13.63
C VAL A 39 -8.18 -4.91 12.53
N ILE A 40 -8.61 -4.84 11.28
CA ILE A 40 -7.77 -5.12 10.11
C ILE A 40 -6.97 -3.85 9.79
N LEU A 41 -5.65 -3.99 9.80
CA LEU A 41 -4.70 -2.91 9.56
C LEU A 41 -4.18 -2.89 8.11
N GLY A 42 -4.54 -3.89 7.34
CA GLY A 42 -4.18 -4.02 5.92
C GLY A 42 -3.77 -5.44 5.56
N ARG A 43 -3.24 -5.59 4.36
CA ARG A 43 -2.65 -6.86 3.90
C ARG A 43 -1.25 -7.02 4.48
N LEU A 44 -0.91 -8.24 4.89
CA LEU A 44 0.42 -8.54 5.43
C LEU A 44 1.54 -8.36 4.39
N ASP A 45 1.22 -8.65 3.13
CA ASP A 45 2.12 -8.50 1.99
C ASP A 45 2.23 -7.04 1.49
N ALA A 46 1.24 -6.18 1.83
CA ALA A 46 1.23 -4.75 1.55
C ALA A 46 1.64 -3.87 2.77
N THR A 47 1.99 -4.49 3.92
CA THR A 47 2.49 -3.71 5.07
C THR A 47 3.77 -2.98 4.71
N LEU A 48 3.84 -1.72 5.11
CA LEU A 48 5.04 -0.91 4.98
C LEU A 48 6.05 -1.35 6.04
N ASN A 49 7.30 -1.49 5.64
CA ASN A 49 8.37 -1.87 6.55
C ASN A 49 9.44 -0.77 6.51
N ALA A 50 9.21 0.29 7.26
CA ALA A 50 10.10 1.43 7.32
C ALA A 50 10.86 1.45 8.64
N LYS A 51 12.19 1.53 8.58
CA LYS A 51 13.07 1.54 9.77
C LYS A 51 12.80 0.36 10.73
N GLY A 52 12.59 -0.84 10.16
CA GLY A 52 12.34 -2.06 10.92
C GLY A 52 10.97 -2.16 11.60
N VAL A 53 10.05 -1.22 11.35
CA VAL A 53 8.71 -1.22 11.92
C VAL A 53 7.67 -1.54 10.85
N ARG A 54 6.78 -2.48 11.15
CA ARG A 54 5.63 -2.79 10.30
C ARG A 54 4.51 -1.79 10.56
N ILE A 55 4.03 -1.16 9.49
CA ILE A 55 2.97 -0.16 9.49
C ILE A 55 1.88 -0.63 8.55
N GLY A 56 0.65 -0.69 9.05
CA GLY A 56 -0.51 -1.01 8.24
C GLY A 56 -0.93 0.19 7.37
N THR A 57 -1.14 -0.05 6.08
CA THR A 57 -1.56 1.02 5.15
C THR A 57 -2.95 1.57 5.49
N ALA A 58 -3.84 0.74 6.07
CA ALA A 58 -5.19 1.16 6.45
C ALA A 58 -5.22 2.31 7.47
N GLU A 59 -4.24 2.39 8.37
CA GLU A 59 -4.15 3.50 9.34
C GLU A 59 -3.80 4.82 8.64
N ILE A 60 -2.92 4.76 7.65
CA ILE A 60 -2.58 5.93 6.80
C ILE A 60 -3.81 6.37 6.02
N TYR A 61 -4.50 5.45 5.35
CA TYR A 61 -5.66 5.77 4.52
C TYR A 61 -6.80 6.38 5.32
N ARG A 62 -7.10 5.82 6.50
CA ARG A 62 -8.15 6.33 7.38
C ARG A 62 -7.93 7.80 7.74
N VAL A 63 -6.69 8.19 8.02
CA VAL A 63 -6.36 9.58 8.35
C VAL A 63 -6.36 10.45 7.11
N VAL A 64 -5.68 10.04 6.05
CA VAL A 64 -5.47 10.85 4.85
C VAL A 64 -6.79 11.11 4.11
N GLN A 65 -7.65 10.10 3.98
CA GLN A 65 -8.95 10.23 3.33
C GLN A 65 -9.95 11.10 4.10
N SER A 66 -9.70 11.41 5.37
CA SER A 66 -10.51 12.35 6.14
C SER A 66 -10.14 13.83 5.87
N ILE A 67 -9.03 14.08 5.18
CA ILE A 67 -8.55 15.45 4.91
C ILE A 67 -9.29 16.02 3.70
N PRO A 68 -10.00 17.17 3.85
CA PRO A 68 -10.65 17.84 2.71
C PRO A 68 -9.67 18.14 1.59
N GLY A 69 -10.10 17.89 0.34
CA GLY A 69 -9.29 18.09 -0.87
C GLY A 69 -8.54 16.84 -1.30
N ILE A 70 -8.53 15.76 -0.52
CA ILE A 70 -7.97 14.46 -0.92
C ILE A 70 -9.09 13.55 -1.40
N GLU A 71 -9.00 13.09 -2.63
CA GLU A 71 -9.96 12.18 -3.26
C GLU A 71 -9.56 10.71 -3.09
N ASP A 72 -8.25 10.43 -3.19
CA ASP A 72 -7.72 9.07 -3.04
C ASP A 72 -6.26 9.10 -2.56
N SER A 73 -5.77 7.97 -2.06
CA SER A 73 -4.38 7.86 -1.61
C SER A 73 -3.85 6.43 -1.71
N LEU A 74 -2.54 6.30 -1.92
CA LEU A 74 -1.84 5.02 -1.95
C LEU A 74 -0.46 5.17 -1.32
N ALA A 75 -0.14 4.30 -0.35
CA ALA A 75 1.15 4.30 0.34
C ALA A 75 1.95 3.05 0.00
N VAL A 76 3.23 3.23 -0.31
CA VAL A 76 4.17 2.15 -0.57
C VAL A 76 5.49 2.37 0.15
N ALA A 77 6.22 1.28 0.38
CA ALA A 77 7.61 1.33 0.81
C ALA A 77 8.53 1.41 -0.41
N GLN A 78 9.36 2.44 -0.48
CA GLN A 78 10.40 2.60 -1.48
C GLN A 78 11.76 2.26 -0.85
N PRO A 79 12.60 1.39 -1.46
CA PRO A 79 13.99 1.20 -1.04
C PRO A 79 14.76 2.52 -1.01
N HIS A 80 15.47 2.79 0.09
CA HIS A 80 16.19 4.04 0.31
C HIS A 80 17.30 3.84 1.36
N ASP A 81 18.54 4.14 1.00
CA ASP A 81 19.72 4.08 1.89
C ASP A 81 19.86 2.79 2.70
N GLY A 82 19.70 1.63 2.04
CA GLY A 82 19.82 0.32 2.70
C GLY A 82 18.63 -0.09 3.57
N ASP A 83 17.61 0.75 3.64
CA ASP A 83 16.33 0.50 4.34
C ASP A 83 15.16 0.80 3.38
N SER A 84 14.04 1.24 3.89
CA SER A 84 12.92 1.73 3.10
C SER A 84 12.29 2.98 3.71
N ARG A 85 11.72 3.81 2.84
CA ARG A 85 10.94 4.98 3.23
C ARG A 85 9.50 4.86 2.75
N ILE A 86 8.58 5.50 3.48
CA ILE A 86 7.18 5.58 3.07
C ILE A 86 7.05 6.69 2.02
N VAL A 87 6.51 6.34 0.86
CA VAL A 87 6.02 7.26 -0.15
C VAL A 87 4.51 7.20 -0.17
N LEU A 88 3.87 8.35 0.03
CA LEU A 88 2.43 8.51 -0.04
C LEU A 88 2.07 9.24 -1.34
N PHE A 89 1.34 8.57 -2.20
CA PHE A 89 0.70 9.18 -3.36
C PHE A 89 -0.69 9.64 -2.98
N VAL A 90 -1.06 10.85 -3.40
CA VAL A 90 -2.38 11.44 -3.15
C VAL A 90 -3.00 11.92 -4.44
N VAL A 91 -4.29 11.68 -4.63
CA VAL A 91 -5.11 12.30 -5.66
C VAL A 91 -5.84 13.46 -5.00
N THR A 92 -5.65 14.66 -5.53
CA THR A 92 -6.16 15.90 -4.91
C THR A 92 -6.97 16.71 -5.90
N THR A 93 -8.02 17.38 -5.42
CA THR A 93 -8.82 18.32 -6.23
C THR A 93 -8.02 19.56 -6.63
N GLU A 94 -7.13 19.99 -5.76
CA GLU A 94 -6.28 21.16 -5.92
C GLU A 94 -4.81 20.77 -6.04
N GLU A 95 -3.93 21.73 -6.20
CA GLU A 95 -2.49 21.50 -6.22
C GLU A 95 -2.00 21.03 -4.85
N LEU A 96 -1.02 20.11 -4.85
CA LEU A 96 -0.35 19.67 -3.63
C LEU A 96 0.70 20.72 -3.23
N ASP A 97 0.30 21.65 -2.38
CA ASP A 97 1.17 22.71 -1.87
C ASP A 97 1.79 22.34 -0.50
N GLU A 98 2.70 23.16 -0.01
CA GLU A 98 3.34 22.96 1.30
C GLU A 98 2.35 22.96 2.48
N ALA A 99 1.24 23.68 2.36
CA ALA A 99 0.23 23.75 3.41
C ALA A 99 -0.54 22.41 3.53
N LEU A 100 -0.94 21.84 2.39
CA LEU A 100 -1.58 20.52 2.34
C LEU A 100 -0.62 19.42 2.76
N GLU A 101 0.64 19.44 2.30
CA GLU A 101 1.65 18.48 2.78
C GLU A 101 1.87 18.55 4.29
N SER A 102 2.02 19.75 4.84
CA SER A 102 2.19 19.96 6.28
C SER A 102 1.00 19.47 7.07
N ARG A 103 -0.22 19.69 6.55
CA ARG A 103 -1.45 19.17 7.14
C ARG A 103 -1.50 17.65 7.14
N ILE A 104 -1.21 17.00 6.02
CA ILE A 104 -1.15 15.53 5.93
C ILE A 104 -0.17 14.96 6.96
N ARG A 105 1.05 15.53 7.05
CA ARG A 105 2.06 15.08 8.03
C ARG A 105 1.62 15.32 9.47
N GLY A 106 0.97 16.44 9.74
CA GLY A 106 0.45 16.78 11.06
C GLY A 106 -0.65 15.84 11.50
N GLU A 107 -1.64 15.58 10.64
CA GLU A 107 -2.75 14.67 10.93
C GLU A 107 -2.26 13.23 11.13
N LEU A 108 -1.37 12.73 10.29
CA LEU A 108 -0.79 11.41 10.47
C LEU A 108 0.00 11.28 11.77
N ARG A 109 0.76 12.33 12.16
CA ARG A 109 1.51 12.32 13.42
C ARG A 109 0.60 12.31 14.64
N SER A 110 -0.51 13.04 14.60
CA SER A 110 -1.43 13.18 15.73
C SER A 110 -2.41 12.02 15.85
N GLN A 111 -2.99 11.54 14.73
CA GLN A 111 -4.06 10.54 14.74
C GLN A 111 -3.56 9.09 14.59
N ALA A 112 -2.34 8.88 14.12
CA ALA A 112 -1.70 7.57 14.03
C ALA A 112 -0.43 7.53 14.87
N SER A 113 0.73 7.88 14.30
CA SER A 113 1.97 8.09 15.05
C SER A 113 3.03 8.77 14.19
N PRO A 114 4.14 9.26 14.79
CA PRO A 114 5.28 9.78 14.02
C PRO A 114 5.86 8.80 12.98
N ARG A 115 5.67 7.50 13.18
CA ARG A 115 6.16 6.45 12.27
C ARG A 115 5.34 6.32 10.99
N HIS A 116 4.07 6.76 11.01
CA HIS A 116 3.18 6.77 9.85
C HIS A 116 3.40 7.96 8.92
N VAL A 117 4.21 8.94 9.37
CA VAL A 117 4.48 10.15 8.58
C VAL A 117 5.34 9.78 7.37
N PRO A 118 4.86 10.00 6.13
CA PRO A 118 5.61 9.66 4.94
C PRO A 118 6.84 10.55 4.78
N SER A 119 7.93 9.98 4.27
CA SER A 119 9.12 10.74 3.90
C SER A 119 8.88 11.60 2.65
N MET A 120 8.02 11.12 1.76
CA MET A 120 7.66 11.80 0.53
C MET A 120 6.16 11.75 0.33
N ILE A 121 5.56 12.87 -0.10
CA ILE A 121 4.16 12.97 -0.54
C ILE A 121 4.20 13.42 -2.00
N VAL A 122 3.45 12.76 -2.85
CA VAL A 122 3.47 12.96 -4.29
C VAL A 122 2.04 13.04 -4.81
N ARG A 123 1.73 14.07 -5.60
CA ARG A 123 0.45 14.14 -6.30
C ARG A 123 0.45 13.15 -7.46
N ALA A 124 -0.54 12.28 -7.50
CA ALA A 124 -0.76 11.33 -8.59
C ALA A 124 -2.08 11.66 -9.30
N PRO A 125 -2.19 11.40 -10.60
CA PRO A 125 -3.43 11.65 -11.35
C PRO A 125 -4.55 10.68 -10.99
N ALA A 126 -4.20 9.45 -10.62
CA ALA A 126 -5.15 8.41 -10.20
C ALA A 126 -4.42 7.29 -9.43
N VAL A 127 -5.17 6.56 -8.61
CA VAL A 127 -4.72 5.31 -7.98
C VAL A 127 -5.15 4.12 -8.82
N PRO A 128 -4.27 3.15 -9.11
CA PRO A 128 -4.65 1.96 -9.87
C PRO A 128 -5.56 1.05 -9.05
N ARG A 129 -6.67 0.64 -9.68
CA ARG A 129 -7.70 -0.20 -9.06
C ARG A 129 -8.08 -1.36 -9.96
N THR A 130 -8.44 -2.48 -9.36
CA THR A 130 -9.05 -3.61 -10.09
C THR A 130 -10.45 -3.25 -10.56
N ARG A 131 -11.02 -4.06 -11.48
CA ARG A 131 -12.43 -3.93 -11.92
C ARG A 131 -13.44 -4.02 -10.78
N SER A 132 -13.09 -4.64 -9.65
CA SER A 132 -13.91 -4.68 -8.44
C SER A 132 -13.68 -3.49 -7.50
N GLY A 133 -12.91 -2.48 -7.90
CA GLY A 133 -12.60 -1.27 -7.13
C GLY A 133 -11.50 -1.43 -6.07
N LYS A 134 -10.89 -2.61 -5.97
CA LYS A 134 -9.79 -2.84 -5.00
C LYS A 134 -8.51 -2.14 -5.46
N MET A 135 -7.87 -1.43 -4.55
CA MET A 135 -6.57 -0.81 -4.76
C MET A 135 -5.48 -1.85 -5.03
N THR A 136 -4.57 -1.56 -5.96
CA THR A 136 -3.50 -2.47 -6.35
C THR A 136 -2.14 -2.04 -5.79
N GLU A 137 -2.07 -1.88 -4.46
CA GLU A 137 -0.87 -1.42 -3.73
C GLU A 137 0.39 -2.17 -4.13
N LEU A 138 0.29 -3.50 -4.21
CA LEU A 138 1.44 -4.36 -4.50
C LEU A 138 1.99 -4.16 -5.92
N ALA A 139 1.15 -3.84 -6.89
CA ALA A 139 1.61 -3.53 -8.25
C ALA A 139 2.43 -2.24 -8.26
N VAL A 140 1.94 -1.21 -7.56
CA VAL A 140 2.68 0.05 -7.41
C VAL A 140 3.95 -0.13 -6.59
N ALA A 141 3.91 -0.95 -5.54
CA ALA A 141 5.09 -1.25 -4.74
C ALA A 141 6.19 -1.94 -5.56
N ASP A 142 5.83 -2.86 -6.47
CA ASP A 142 6.80 -3.50 -7.36
C ASP A 142 7.43 -2.51 -8.33
N ILE A 143 6.62 -1.62 -8.93
CA ILE A 143 7.09 -0.54 -9.83
C ILE A 143 8.05 0.40 -9.09
N VAL A 144 7.64 0.90 -7.92
CA VAL A 144 8.42 1.86 -7.13
C VAL A 144 9.71 1.26 -6.61
N ALA A 145 9.71 -0.03 -6.27
CA ALA A 145 10.90 -0.75 -5.85
C ALA A 145 11.73 -1.32 -7.01
N LYS A 146 11.33 -1.09 -8.27
CA LYS A 146 11.97 -1.62 -9.48
C LYS A 146 12.15 -3.14 -9.45
N ARG A 147 11.15 -3.84 -8.89
CA ARG A 147 11.08 -5.30 -8.88
C ARG A 147 10.37 -5.81 -10.13
N THR A 148 10.44 -7.12 -10.36
CA THR A 148 9.60 -7.78 -11.38
C THR A 148 8.14 -7.50 -11.08
N GLU A 149 7.46 -6.86 -12.03
CA GLU A 149 6.04 -6.53 -11.88
C GLU A 149 5.19 -7.81 -11.91
N ARG A 150 4.19 -7.86 -11.03
CA ARG A 150 3.17 -8.90 -11.03
C ARG A 150 2.21 -8.73 -12.20
N ASP A 151 1.37 -9.75 -12.45
CA ASP A 151 0.27 -9.64 -13.41
C ASP A 151 -0.69 -8.51 -13.02
N THR A 152 -0.87 -7.58 -13.93
CA THR A 152 -1.74 -6.40 -13.78
C THR A 152 -2.96 -6.43 -14.71
N SER A 153 -3.27 -7.57 -15.32
CA SER A 153 -4.40 -7.75 -16.27
C SER A 153 -5.78 -7.46 -15.66
N SER A 154 -5.88 -7.50 -14.32
CA SER A 154 -7.10 -7.19 -13.59
C SER A 154 -7.29 -5.69 -13.30
N VAL A 155 -6.31 -4.84 -13.61
CA VAL A 155 -6.38 -3.39 -13.36
C VAL A 155 -7.34 -2.76 -14.37
N ALA A 156 -8.27 -1.95 -13.87
CA ALA A 156 -9.30 -1.30 -14.69
C ALA A 156 -8.82 -0.02 -15.38
N ASN A 157 -7.82 0.64 -14.79
CA ASN A 157 -7.22 1.89 -15.26
C ASN A 157 -5.69 1.71 -15.46
N PRO A 158 -5.25 0.91 -16.45
CA PRO A 158 -3.83 0.57 -16.64
C PRO A 158 -2.93 1.79 -16.96
N GLU A 159 -3.50 2.87 -17.49
CA GLU A 159 -2.81 4.15 -17.72
C GLU A 159 -2.26 4.75 -16.44
N SER A 160 -2.90 4.50 -15.30
CA SER A 160 -2.39 4.95 -14.00
C SER A 160 -1.07 4.26 -13.65
N LEU A 161 -0.91 2.97 -13.96
CA LEU A 161 0.35 2.25 -13.73
C LEU A 161 1.49 2.81 -14.57
N GLU A 162 1.20 3.26 -15.80
CA GLU A 162 2.20 3.89 -16.66
C GLU A 162 2.75 5.18 -16.05
N TRP A 163 1.88 5.98 -15.43
CA TRP A 163 2.31 7.16 -14.70
C TRP A 163 3.28 6.79 -13.54
N PHE A 164 2.98 5.74 -12.78
CA PHE A 164 3.87 5.28 -11.71
C PHE A 164 5.22 4.78 -12.23
N ARG A 165 5.28 4.12 -13.41
CA ARG A 165 6.54 3.72 -14.05
C ARG A 165 7.38 4.93 -14.42
N GLN A 166 6.77 5.93 -15.04
CA GLN A 166 7.46 7.17 -15.40
C GLN A 166 7.96 7.89 -14.16
N TRP A 167 7.13 8.03 -13.13
CA TRP A 167 7.56 8.61 -11.85
C TRP A 167 8.72 7.84 -11.24
N ALA A 168 8.67 6.52 -11.19
CA ALA A 168 9.71 5.68 -10.59
C ALA A 168 11.06 5.76 -11.33
N THR A 169 11.09 6.11 -12.62
CA THR A 169 12.34 6.35 -13.34
C THR A 169 13.00 7.68 -12.95
N GLN A 170 12.21 8.68 -12.56
CA GLN A 170 12.67 10.03 -12.23
C GLN A 170 12.86 10.25 -10.72
N ALA A 171 12.22 9.40 -9.91
CA ALA A 171 12.23 9.56 -8.45
C ALA A 171 13.64 9.40 -7.87
N PRO A 172 14.02 10.26 -6.90
CA PRO A 172 15.30 10.14 -6.23
C PRO A 172 15.38 8.83 -5.43
N HIS A 173 16.39 8.03 -5.72
CA HIS A 173 16.68 6.76 -5.03
C HIS A 173 17.80 6.91 -3.98
N ARG A 174 18.31 8.14 -3.78
CA ARG A 174 19.33 8.46 -2.78
C ARG A 174 18.71 9.05 -1.52
#